data_4f6ec26e19e934a16ba7601982a703bf
#
_entry.id   4f6ec26e19e934a16ba7601982a703bf
#
_cell.length_a   1.000
_cell.length_b   1.000
_cell.length_c   1.000
_cell.angle_alpha   90.00
_cell.angle_beta   90.00
_cell.angle_gamma   90.00
#
_symmetry.space_group_name_H-M   'P 1'
#
loop_
_entity.id
_entity.type
_entity.pdbx_description
1 polymer ?
#
loop_
_entity_poly.entity_id
_entity_poly.type
_entity_poly.pdbx_seq_one_letter_code
_entity_poly.pdbx_strand_id
1 'polypeptide(L)'
;MKKTLLSLTLLATTCQASAQPCTVIFGNGQLITLPAAVTQADQVKGLSGDNHNTGLILAWNTAEPRAVWMKNTPNPLTAAFISANGVIQSVQDMQPNSDTAHSSLHPTIAIIEMRTEKFKQFKLSKGDKVISSQCFPLK
;
A
#
# COMPACT_ATOMS: atom_id res chain seq x y z
N MET A 1 52.80 -1.40 34.17
CA MET A 1 51.66 -0.59 33.71
C MET A 1 50.86 -1.36 32.69
N LYS A 2 49.71 -1.89 33.07
CA LYS A 2 48.81 -2.64 32.15
C LYS A 2 47.84 -1.63 31.53
N LYS A 3 47.94 -1.43 30.19
CA LYS A 3 47.00 -0.61 29.44
C LYS A 3 45.78 -1.48 29.07
N THR A 4 44.66 -1.22 29.71
CA THR A 4 43.38 -1.84 29.38
C THR A 4 42.80 -1.10 28.15
N LEU A 5 42.73 -1.78 27.01
CA LEU A 5 42.02 -1.27 25.84
C LEU A 5 40.52 -1.49 26.07
N LEU A 6 39.77 -0.41 26.20
CA LEU A 6 38.29 -0.45 26.23
C LEU A 6 37.83 -0.57 24.79
N SER A 7 37.33 -1.75 24.41
CA SER A 7 36.70 -1.99 23.11
C SER A 7 35.28 -1.42 23.12
N LEU A 8 35.07 -0.31 22.39
CA LEU A 8 33.76 0.31 22.20
C LEU A 8 33.04 -0.45 21.08
N THR A 9 32.16 -1.37 21.42
CA THR A 9 31.29 -2.07 20.46
C THR A 9 30.16 -1.11 20.06
N LEU A 10 30.25 -0.60 18.84
CA LEU A 10 29.19 0.19 18.22
C LEU A 10 28.04 -0.76 17.85
N LEU A 11 26.96 -0.79 18.63
CA LEU A 11 25.73 -1.45 18.23
C LEU A 11 25.09 -0.63 17.11
N ALA A 12 25.22 -1.10 15.88
CA ALA A 12 24.43 -0.59 14.76
C ALA A 12 22.96 -1.03 14.95
N THR A 13 22.13 -0.14 15.47
CA THR A 13 20.67 -0.29 15.44
C THR A 13 20.24 -0.19 13.97
N THR A 14 19.96 -1.34 13.35
CA THR A 14 19.30 -1.37 12.06
C THR A 14 17.86 -0.85 12.28
N CYS A 15 17.64 0.42 11.92
CA CYS A 15 16.31 0.97 11.82
C CYS A 15 15.59 0.25 10.68
N GLN A 16 14.82 -0.79 10.98
CA GLN A 16 13.87 -1.35 10.03
C GLN A 16 12.78 -0.29 9.86
N ALA A 17 12.78 0.35 8.68
CA ALA A 17 11.69 1.24 8.30
C ALA A 17 10.42 0.40 8.15
N SER A 18 9.62 0.31 9.21
CA SER A 18 8.27 -0.22 9.12
C SER A 18 7.43 0.75 8.28
N ALA A 19 6.64 0.22 7.34
CA ALA A 19 5.71 1.04 6.57
C ALA A 19 4.86 1.88 7.52
N GLN A 20 4.88 3.21 7.34
CA GLN A 20 4.16 4.14 8.21
C GLN A 20 2.65 4.02 7.95
N PRO A 21 1.81 4.12 8.99
CA PRO A 21 0.37 4.14 8.79
C PRO A 21 -0.04 5.36 7.98
N CYS A 22 -0.94 5.16 7.06
CA CYS A 22 -1.54 6.21 6.23
C CYS A 22 -3.05 6.19 6.37
N THR A 23 -3.63 7.33 6.68
CA THR A 23 -5.08 7.50 6.72
C THR A 23 -5.57 8.18 5.45
N VAL A 24 -6.60 7.59 4.86
CA VAL A 24 -7.31 8.08 3.68
C VAL A 24 -8.79 8.27 4.05
N ILE A 25 -9.34 9.44 3.73
CA ILE A 25 -10.73 9.79 3.99
C ILE A 25 -11.46 9.94 2.67
N PHE A 26 -12.61 9.28 2.55
CA PHE A 26 -13.48 9.32 1.38
C PHE A 26 -14.66 10.27 1.59
N GLY A 27 -15.17 10.84 0.50
CA GLY A 27 -16.31 11.77 0.52
C GLY A 27 -17.63 11.16 1.03
N ASN A 28 -17.75 9.84 1.02
CA ASN A 28 -18.86 9.09 1.61
C ASN A 28 -18.71 8.87 3.13
N GLY A 29 -17.67 9.44 3.78
CA GLY A 29 -17.41 9.34 5.20
C GLY A 29 -16.58 8.12 5.63
N GLN A 30 -16.19 7.23 4.71
CA GLN A 30 -15.32 6.10 5.03
C GLN A 30 -13.90 6.58 5.33
N LEU A 31 -13.29 5.99 6.35
CA LEU A 31 -11.92 6.23 6.77
C LEU A 31 -11.17 4.91 6.75
N ILE A 32 -10.05 4.88 6.04
CA ILE A 32 -9.16 3.71 5.95
C ILE A 32 -7.79 4.11 6.49
N THR A 33 -7.28 3.34 7.45
CA THR A 33 -5.89 3.47 7.93
C THR A 33 -5.19 2.15 7.71
N LEU A 34 -4.14 2.16 6.89
CA LEU A 34 -3.32 1.00 6.55
C LEU A 34 -1.84 1.40 6.52
N PRO A 35 -0.91 0.44 6.61
CA PRO A 35 0.48 0.69 6.26
C PRO A 35 0.60 1.25 4.85
N ALA A 36 1.53 2.17 4.61
CA ALA A 36 1.79 2.72 3.28
C ALA A 36 3.16 2.31 2.74
N ALA A 37 3.19 1.77 1.53
CA ALA A 37 4.38 1.53 0.74
C ALA A 37 4.66 2.76 -0.11
N VAL A 38 5.60 3.59 0.33
CA VAL A 38 5.98 4.84 -0.35
C VAL A 38 7.37 4.76 -1.00
N THR A 39 8.18 3.77 -0.64
CA THR A 39 9.46 3.49 -1.29
C THR A 39 9.28 2.47 -2.42
N GLN A 40 10.15 2.51 -3.42
CA GLN A 40 10.12 1.53 -4.51
C GLN A 40 10.27 0.09 -3.99
N ALA A 41 11.13 -0.15 -3.01
CA ALA A 41 11.33 -1.47 -2.43
C ALA A 41 10.07 -2.00 -1.76
N ASP A 42 9.35 -1.16 -0.98
CA ASP A 42 8.10 -1.54 -0.32
C ASP A 42 6.97 -1.75 -1.33
N GLN A 43 6.91 -0.92 -2.37
CA GLN A 43 5.92 -1.05 -3.46
C GLN A 43 6.11 -2.35 -4.25
N VAL A 44 7.35 -2.74 -4.54
CA VAL A 44 7.67 -4.01 -5.22
C VAL A 44 7.35 -5.20 -4.32
N LYS A 45 7.65 -5.12 -3.04
CA LYS A 45 7.30 -6.17 -2.07
C LYS A 45 5.79 -6.33 -1.93
N GLY A 46 5.05 -5.22 -1.83
CA GLY A 46 3.61 -5.24 -1.58
C GLY A 46 3.24 -6.12 -0.39
N LEU A 47 2.24 -6.97 -0.56
CA LEU A 47 1.79 -7.96 0.43
C LEU A 47 2.37 -9.37 0.19
N SER A 48 3.40 -9.49 -0.65
CA SER A 48 4.05 -10.78 -0.94
C SER A 48 4.63 -11.40 0.35
N GLY A 49 4.31 -12.66 0.60
CA GLY A 49 4.76 -13.42 1.78
C GLY A 49 4.09 -13.03 3.10
N ASP A 50 3.15 -12.08 3.09
CA ASP A 50 2.46 -11.62 4.30
C ASP A 50 1.09 -12.29 4.46
N ASN A 51 1.01 -13.26 5.36
CA ASN A 51 -0.22 -14.00 5.67
C ASN A 51 -1.11 -13.31 6.71
N HIS A 52 -0.61 -12.29 7.38
CA HIS A 52 -1.26 -11.67 8.54
C HIS A 52 -1.81 -10.27 8.24
N ASN A 53 -1.27 -9.60 7.22
CA ASN A 53 -1.67 -8.24 6.90
C ASN A 53 -3.11 -8.18 6.37
N THR A 54 -3.84 -7.14 6.77
CA THR A 54 -5.22 -6.90 6.34
C THR A 54 -5.30 -6.02 5.10
N GLY A 55 -4.22 -5.30 4.76
CA GLY A 55 -4.13 -4.43 3.60
C GLY A 55 -2.90 -3.54 3.58
N LEU A 56 -2.71 -2.84 2.47
CA LEU A 56 -1.59 -1.95 2.18
C LEU A 56 -2.07 -0.81 1.27
N ILE A 57 -1.50 0.37 1.43
CA ILE A 57 -1.65 1.47 0.47
C ILE A 57 -0.32 1.62 -0.27
N LEU A 58 -0.31 1.32 -1.57
CA LEU A 58 0.77 1.68 -2.46
C LEU A 58 0.57 3.13 -2.88
N ALA A 59 1.54 4.01 -2.61
CA ALA A 59 1.40 5.44 -2.83
C ALA A 59 2.61 6.03 -3.57
N TRP A 60 2.35 6.96 -4.46
CA TRP A 60 3.35 7.65 -5.29
C TRP A 60 3.18 9.17 -5.25
N ASN A 61 4.23 9.90 -5.58
CA ASN A 61 4.19 11.36 -5.69
C ASN A 61 3.66 11.83 -7.05
N THR A 62 3.73 10.95 -8.06
CA THR A 62 3.27 11.22 -9.43
C THR A 62 2.31 10.14 -9.90
N ALA A 63 1.26 10.55 -10.60
CA ALA A 63 0.32 9.62 -11.20
C ALA A 63 0.88 9.11 -12.53
N GLU A 64 0.97 7.79 -12.65
CA GLU A 64 1.43 7.07 -13.84
C GLU A 64 0.63 5.79 -14.02
N PRO A 65 0.67 5.13 -15.19
CA PRO A 65 0.15 3.78 -15.33
C PRO A 65 0.80 2.85 -14.32
N ARG A 66 -0.01 2.08 -13.57
CA ARG A 66 0.45 1.17 -12.53
C ARG A 66 -0.15 -0.21 -12.74
N ALA A 67 0.56 -1.23 -12.28
CA ALA A 67 0.06 -2.60 -12.23
C ALA A 67 0.51 -3.28 -10.94
N VAL A 68 -0.31 -4.18 -10.46
CA VAL A 68 -0.03 -5.07 -9.32
C VAL A 68 -0.30 -6.51 -9.71
N TRP A 69 0.27 -7.43 -8.99
CA TRP A 69 0.09 -8.87 -9.18
C TRP A 69 0.01 -9.58 -7.82
N MET A 70 -0.38 -10.85 -7.85
CA MET A 70 -0.60 -11.64 -6.63
C MET A 70 0.51 -12.68 -6.39
N LYS A 71 1.70 -12.48 -6.96
CA LYS A 71 2.82 -13.41 -6.77
C LYS A 71 3.16 -13.57 -5.30
N ASN A 72 3.24 -14.80 -4.82
CA ASN A 72 3.49 -15.14 -3.40
C ASN A 72 2.54 -14.44 -2.42
N THR A 73 1.31 -14.15 -2.84
CA THR A 73 0.28 -13.53 -2.01
C THR A 73 -0.86 -14.52 -1.81
N PRO A 74 -0.90 -15.23 -0.66
CA PRO A 74 -1.76 -16.41 -0.50
C PRO A 74 -3.23 -16.08 -0.19
N ASN A 75 -3.54 -14.83 0.16
CA ASN A 75 -4.91 -14.42 0.47
C ASN A 75 -5.53 -13.67 -0.71
N PRO A 76 -6.82 -13.85 -1.00
CA PRO A 76 -7.51 -13.07 -2.02
C PRO A 76 -7.55 -11.60 -1.61
N LEU A 77 -7.20 -10.71 -2.54
CA LEU A 77 -7.20 -9.26 -2.34
C LEU A 77 -8.15 -8.57 -3.32
N THR A 78 -8.57 -7.39 -2.92
CA THR A 78 -9.25 -6.42 -3.79
C THR A 78 -8.39 -5.16 -3.85
N ALA A 79 -8.13 -4.66 -5.05
CA ALA A 79 -7.36 -3.46 -5.31
C ALA A 79 -8.26 -2.33 -5.82
N ALA A 80 -8.23 -1.17 -5.17
CA ALA A 80 -8.85 0.06 -5.64
C ALA A 80 -7.79 0.99 -6.21
N PHE A 81 -7.87 1.31 -7.50
CA PHE A 81 -6.95 2.19 -8.22
C PHE A 81 -7.46 3.63 -8.15
N ILE A 82 -6.64 4.54 -7.64
CA ILE A 82 -7.00 5.94 -7.37
C ILE A 82 -6.24 6.87 -8.31
N SER A 83 -6.96 7.71 -9.05
CA SER A 83 -6.42 8.71 -9.95
C SER A 83 -5.84 9.92 -9.21
N ALA A 84 -5.08 10.79 -9.90
CA ALA A 84 -4.46 11.98 -9.32
C ALA A 84 -5.45 12.95 -8.65
N ASN A 85 -6.70 12.98 -9.11
CA ASN A 85 -7.78 13.79 -8.53
C ASN A 85 -8.56 13.07 -7.42
N GLY A 86 -8.05 11.92 -6.95
CA GLY A 86 -8.60 11.17 -5.82
C GLY A 86 -9.77 10.25 -6.15
N VAL A 87 -10.16 10.09 -7.42
CA VAL A 87 -11.31 9.24 -7.79
C VAL A 87 -10.87 7.78 -7.94
N ILE A 88 -11.62 6.85 -7.35
CA ILE A 88 -11.49 5.42 -7.63
C ILE A 88 -11.88 5.17 -9.08
N GLN A 89 -10.92 4.85 -9.93
CA GLN A 89 -11.13 4.58 -11.35
C GLN A 89 -11.50 3.14 -11.65
N SER A 90 -11.05 2.20 -10.82
CA SER A 90 -11.43 0.79 -10.91
C SER A 90 -11.24 0.08 -9.57
N VAL A 91 -12.00 -0.97 -9.38
CA VAL A 91 -11.89 -1.92 -8.28
C VAL A 91 -11.76 -3.30 -8.90
N GLN A 92 -10.72 -4.06 -8.54
CA GLN A 92 -10.41 -5.35 -9.14
C GLN A 92 -10.18 -6.40 -8.05
N ASP A 93 -10.93 -7.50 -8.12
CA ASP A 93 -10.69 -8.67 -7.28
C ASP A 93 -9.55 -9.49 -7.86
N MET A 94 -8.61 -9.91 -7.02
CA MET A 94 -7.37 -10.56 -7.42
C MET A 94 -7.25 -11.93 -6.74
N GLN A 95 -6.94 -12.95 -7.56
CA GLN A 95 -6.82 -14.34 -7.10
C GLN A 95 -5.48 -14.60 -6.43
N PRO A 96 -5.45 -15.41 -5.34
CA PRO A 96 -4.21 -15.77 -4.65
C PRO A 96 -3.16 -16.39 -5.57
N ASN A 97 -1.90 -16.07 -5.32
CA ASN A 97 -0.72 -16.66 -5.99
C ASN A 97 -0.76 -16.59 -7.53
N SER A 98 -1.48 -15.61 -8.10
CA SER A 98 -1.59 -15.41 -9.54
C SER A 98 -0.48 -14.49 -10.06
N ASP A 99 0.10 -14.83 -11.21
CA ASP A 99 1.05 -13.98 -11.94
C ASP A 99 0.33 -13.00 -12.90
N THR A 100 -1.00 -13.01 -12.93
CA THR A 100 -1.78 -12.08 -13.75
C THR A 100 -1.57 -10.64 -13.28
N ALA A 101 -1.19 -9.77 -14.21
CA ALA A 101 -1.06 -8.34 -13.93
C ALA A 101 -2.44 -7.67 -13.94
N HIS A 102 -2.74 -6.92 -12.88
CA HIS A 102 -3.90 -6.07 -12.76
C HIS A 102 -3.47 -4.62 -12.99
N SER A 103 -3.79 -4.08 -14.15
CA SER A 103 -3.34 -2.76 -14.59
C SER A 103 -4.38 -1.69 -14.34
N SER A 104 -3.91 -0.47 -14.05
CA SER A 104 -4.76 0.71 -14.01
C SER A 104 -5.26 1.09 -15.40
N LEU A 105 -6.49 1.60 -15.49
CA LEU A 105 -7.07 2.12 -16.74
C LEU A 105 -6.46 3.45 -17.15
N HIS A 106 -6.07 4.27 -16.17
CA HIS A 106 -5.52 5.61 -16.33
C HIS A 106 -4.38 5.86 -15.33
N PRO A 107 -3.61 6.95 -15.44
CA PRO A 107 -2.59 7.28 -14.45
C PRO A 107 -3.11 7.24 -13.01
N THR A 108 -2.40 6.52 -12.16
CA THR A 108 -2.78 6.17 -10.79
C THR A 108 -1.78 6.76 -9.81
N ILE A 109 -2.28 7.44 -8.76
CA ILE A 109 -1.48 8.03 -7.68
C ILE A 109 -1.36 7.10 -6.47
N ALA A 110 -2.35 6.24 -6.25
CA ALA A 110 -2.36 5.27 -5.17
C ALA A 110 -3.20 4.04 -5.52
N ILE A 111 -2.86 2.91 -4.89
CA ILE A 111 -3.65 1.68 -4.95
C ILE A 111 -3.88 1.24 -3.50
N ILE A 112 -5.13 1.02 -3.13
CA ILE A 112 -5.49 0.44 -1.84
C ILE A 112 -5.74 -1.05 -2.08
N GLU A 113 -4.86 -1.89 -1.55
CA GLU A 113 -5.01 -3.34 -1.54
C GLU A 113 -5.51 -3.79 -0.17
N MET A 114 -6.49 -4.67 -0.16
CA MET A 114 -7.06 -5.18 1.07
C MET A 114 -7.60 -6.59 0.86
N ARG A 115 -7.63 -7.41 1.92
CA ARG A 115 -8.36 -8.68 1.85
C ARG A 115 -9.77 -8.43 1.34
N THR A 116 -10.21 -9.21 0.39
CA THR A 116 -11.51 -9.02 -0.28
C THR A 116 -12.68 -8.90 0.71
N GLU A 117 -12.69 -9.73 1.76
CA GLU A 117 -13.70 -9.68 2.82
C GLU A 117 -13.68 -8.35 3.58
N LYS A 118 -12.49 -7.82 3.85
CA LYS A 118 -12.32 -6.55 4.55
C LYS A 118 -12.73 -5.38 3.65
N PHE A 119 -12.32 -5.42 2.38
CA PHE A 119 -12.65 -4.37 1.41
C PHE A 119 -14.19 -4.18 1.28
N LYS A 120 -14.93 -5.28 1.21
CA LYS A 120 -16.42 -5.26 1.11
C LYS A 120 -17.10 -4.49 2.24
N GLN A 121 -16.49 -4.45 3.44
CA GLN A 121 -17.05 -3.73 4.59
C GLN A 121 -17.07 -2.20 4.38
N PHE A 122 -16.15 -1.67 3.57
CA PHE A 122 -16.06 -0.23 3.28
C PHE A 122 -17.04 0.22 2.19
N LYS A 123 -17.65 -0.72 1.44
CA LYS A 123 -18.61 -0.43 0.36
C LYS A 123 -18.09 0.58 -0.66
N LEU A 124 -16.77 0.56 -0.90
CA LEU A 124 -16.14 1.43 -1.89
C LEU A 124 -16.36 0.89 -3.30
N SER A 125 -16.53 1.81 -4.23
CA SER A 125 -16.79 1.51 -5.64
C SER A 125 -16.13 2.53 -6.56
N LYS A 126 -16.09 2.21 -7.85
CA LYS A 126 -15.69 3.17 -8.89
C LYS A 126 -16.53 4.44 -8.79
N GLY A 127 -15.86 5.59 -8.81
CA GLY A 127 -16.45 6.92 -8.68
C GLY A 127 -16.37 7.52 -7.28
N ASP A 128 -16.15 6.70 -6.24
CA ASP A 128 -15.91 7.24 -4.90
C ASP A 128 -14.65 8.10 -4.87
N LYS A 129 -14.68 9.18 -4.11
CA LYS A 129 -13.63 10.18 -4.10
C LYS A 129 -12.93 10.26 -2.76
N VAL A 130 -11.60 10.18 -2.78
CA VAL A 130 -10.74 10.54 -1.66
C VAL A 130 -10.75 12.06 -1.51
N ILE A 131 -11.04 12.56 -0.32
CA ILE A 131 -11.05 13.98 0.01
C ILE A 131 -9.86 14.39 0.87
N SER A 132 -9.17 13.42 1.49
CA SER A 132 -7.94 13.64 2.26
C SER A 132 -7.08 12.39 2.24
N SER A 133 -5.76 12.57 2.15
CA SER A 133 -4.77 11.50 2.25
C SER A 133 -3.51 12.01 2.96
N GLN A 134 -2.93 11.16 3.82
CA GLN A 134 -1.68 11.44 4.51
C GLN A 134 -0.44 10.97 3.74
N CYS A 135 -0.57 10.14 2.70
CA CYS A 135 0.56 9.49 2.06
C CYS A 135 0.68 9.70 0.55
N PHE A 136 -0.27 10.36 -0.08
CA PHE A 136 -0.16 10.77 -1.48
C PHE A 136 -0.85 12.12 -1.73
N PRO A 137 -0.35 12.93 -2.68
CA PRO A 137 -0.94 14.22 -2.99
C PRO A 137 -2.24 14.05 -3.78
N LEU A 138 -3.20 14.94 -3.52
CA LEU A 138 -4.41 15.11 -4.34
C LEU A 138 -4.31 16.42 -5.13
N LYS A 139 -4.77 16.42 -6.37
CA LYS A 139 -4.84 17.59 -7.23
C LYS A 139 -6.21 18.24 -7.19
#